data_4c979c0970bfea9952d3b97274889450
#
_entry.id   4c979c0970bfea9952d3b97274889450
#
_cell.length_a   1.000
_cell.length_b   1.000
_cell.length_c   1.000
_cell.angle_alpha   90.00
_cell.angle_beta   90.00
_cell.angle_gamma   90.00
#
_symmetry.space_group_name_H-M   'P 1'
#
loop_
_entity.id
_entity.type
_entity.pdbx_description
1 polymer ?
#
loop_
_entity_poly.entity_id
_entity_poly.type
_entity_poly.pdbx_seq_one_letter_code
_entity_poly.pdbx_strand_id
1 'polypeptide(L)'
;MAKDETILSFKKVSFEYVDNKPLLNEVDFSIRRGTKTTIMGQNGAGKSTLFGLITGENRPEEGVINIANNLSIAIARQVIPREELGLTVKEFFEKAMLRCSKEKVYDIDPKIDEALEAVNFEAPHDKIIKSFSGGQQARLLLASALIQNPDLLLLDEPTNNLDKAGIEHLTKFLIEYPKTCIVISHDAEFLNSFTDGVLYLDVFTRKIEQYTGNYFDVREQITIRQEKENRKNAQLKKEIQENKDKANFFANKGGNLRFVAKKMREKASEAEEEIVEIRREDKTIRAFTIPSQKDIKGEIVHISSFKIVKNHKSVQKKANIELRRNEHLLLKGPNGIGKSTLLEAIAKNEAEGTEIISGVNIGYYRQDFSTLNFEDTVYKSLSRVSEKHSEEAMRKIAAGFLIAGDIMSTKIGDLSEGQKGLVAFTRLVLQEPGLLILDEPTNHINFRHIPIIAEALNKYDGAMIIVSHVPDFIEKIRIDKFLDLEN
;
A
#
# COMPACT_ATOMS: atom_id res chain seq x y z
N MET A 1 -14.79 17.41 -29.15
CA MET A 1 -15.69 16.45 -28.47
C MET A 1 -16.04 17.01 -27.12
N ALA A 2 -17.30 17.00 -26.68
CA ALA A 2 -17.76 17.71 -25.49
C ALA A 2 -17.12 17.12 -24.22
N LYS A 3 -16.39 17.94 -23.48
CA LYS A 3 -15.81 17.60 -22.15
C LYS A 3 -16.87 17.24 -21.08
N ASP A 4 -18.17 17.34 -21.38
CA ASP A 4 -19.27 17.14 -20.43
C ASP A 4 -19.98 15.79 -20.56
N GLU A 5 -19.51 14.89 -21.44
CA GLU A 5 -20.12 13.57 -21.62
C GLU A 5 -19.74 12.64 -20.46
N THR A 6 -20.74 12.10 -19.75
CA THR A 6 -20.54 11.05 -18.75
C THR A 6 -20.25 9.72 -19.44
N ILE A 7 -19.09 9.15 -19.20
CA ILE A 7 -18.65 7.87 -19.79
C ILE A 7 -18.82 6.68 -18.87
N LEU A 8 -18.88 6.92 -17.55
CA LEU A 8 -19.07 5.90 -16.52
C LEU A 8 -19.99 6.46 -15.44
N SER A 9 -21.01 5.71 -15.03
CA SER A 9 -21.81 6.05 -13.85
C SER A 9 -22.21 4.82 -13.05
N PHE A 10 -22.11 4.93 -11.74
CA PHE A 10 -22.63 4.00 -10.75
C PHE A 10 -23.93 4.56 -10.20
N LYS A 11 -24.98 3.75 -10.11
CA LYS A 11 -26.28 4.12 -9.57
C LYS A 11 -26.72 3.09 -8.54
N LYS A 12 -26.68 3.48 -7.26
CA LYS A 12 -27.04 2.65 -6.11
C LYS A 12 -26.38 1.27 -6.13
N VAL A 13 -25.08 1.23 -6.45
CA VAL A 13 -24.33 -0.02 -6.58
C VAL A 13 -23.95 -0.54 -5.21
N SER A 14 -24.35 -1.78 -4.90
CA SER A 14 -23.93 -2.53 -3.72
C SER A 14 -23.14 -3.76 -4.13
N PHE A 15 -22.13 -4.11 -3.34
CA PHE A 15 -21.26 -5.27 -3.59
C PHE A 15 -20.70 -5.86 -2.31
N GLU A 16 -20.66 -7.19 -2.21
CA GLU A 16 -19.98 -7.95 -1.16
C GLU A 16 -19.26 -9.19 -1.72
N TYR A 17 -18.20 -9.62 -1.06
CA TYR A 17 -17.53 -10.90 -1.39
C TYR A 17 -18.03 -12.06 -0.53
N VAL A 18 -18.61 -11.73 0.63
CA VAL A 18 -19.11 -12.70 1.61
C VAL A 18 -20.45 -12.19 2.11
N ASP A 19 -21.44 -13.07 2.16
CA ASP A 19 -22.79 -12.77 2.61
C ASP A 19 -22.79 -11.99 3.93
N ASN A 20 -23.56 -10.91 3.99
CA ASN A 20 -23.69 -10.01 5.14
C ASN A 20 -22.42 -9.23 5.52
N LYS A 21 -21.44 -9.14 4.62
CA LYS A 21 -20.26 -8.27 4.78
C LYS A 21 -20.12 -7.31 3.60
N PRO A 22 -21.03 -6.34 3.44
CA PRO A 22 -21.00 -5.41 2.31
C PRO A 22 -19.68 -4.61 2.30
N LEU A 23 -19.11 -4.52 1.11
CA LEU A 23 -17.91 -3.72 0.84
C LEU A 23 -18.29 -2.35 0.26
N LEU A 24 -19.34 -2.33 -0.58
CA LEU A 24 -19.96 -1.13 -1.14
C LEU A 24 -21.44 -1.15 -0.82
N ASN A 25 -22.01 0.01 -0.48
CA ASN A 25 -23.42 0.14 -0.12
C ASN A 25 -24.04 1.35 -0.80
N GLU A 26 -24.95 1.10 -1.76
CA GLU A 26 -25.64 2.13 -2.54
C GLU A 26 -24.72 3.24 -3.05
N VAL A 27 -23.66 2.86 -3.75
CA VAL A 27 -22.65 3.79 -4.26
C VAL A 27 -23.17 4.51 -5.50
N ASP A 28 -23.07 5.86 -5.49
CA ASP A 28 -23.42 6.75 -6.58
C ASP A 28 -22.23 7.66 -6.95
N PHE A 29 -21.80 7.63 -8.20
CA PHE A 29 -20.83 8.59 -8.75
C PHE A 29 -20.85 8.58 -10.29
N SER A 30 -20.22 9.57 -10.90
CA SER A 30 -20.08 9.63 -12.35
C SER A 30 -18.71 10.18 -12.77
N ILE A 31 -18.17 9.66 -13.88
CA ILE A 31 -16.91 10.08 -14.48
C ILE A 31 -17.20 10.67 -15.85
N ARG A 32 -16.66 11.87 -16.11
CA ARG A 32 -16.77 12.58 -17.37
C ARG A 32 -15.58 12.28 -18.28
N ARG A 33 -15.79 12.39 -19.58
CA ARG A 33 -14.74 12.19 -20.60
C ARG A 33 -13.61 13.21 -20.41
N GLY A 34 -12.37 12.71 -20.48
CA GLY A 34 -11.17 13.55 -20.39
C GLY A 34 -10.81 14.01 -18.99
N THR A 35 -11.50 13.53 -17.92
CA THR A 35 -11.15 13.85 -16.53
C THR A 35 -10.09 12.89 -15.99
N LYS A 36 -9.28 13.41 -15.09
CA LYS A 36 -8.27 12.64 -14.33
C LYS A 36 -8.71 12.55 -12.90
N THR A 37 -9.16 11.36 -12.51
CA THR A 37 -9.81 11.12 -11.22
C THR A 37 -8.95 10.22 -10.36
N THR A 38 -8.81 10.56 -9.09
CA THR A 38 -8.11 9.73 -8.10
C THR A 38 -9.12 9.05 -7.18
N ILE A 39 -8.91 7.77 -6.88
CA ILE A 39 -9.67 7.07 -5.83
C ILE A 39 -8.88 7.13 -4.53
N MET A 40 -9.44 7.83 -3.55
CA MET A 40 -8.95 7.87 -2.18
C MET A 40 -9.76 6.94 -1.28
N GLY A 41 -9.14 6.41 -0.26
CA GLY A 41 -9.80 5.55 0.73
C GLY A 41 -8.79 4.70 1.48
N GLN A 42 -9.23 4.16 2.61
CA GLN A 42 -8.41 3.31 3.47
C GLN A 42 -8.01 2.01 2.75
N ASN A 43 -6.95 1.35 3.22
CA ASN A 43 -6.60 0.02 2.73
C ASN A 43 -7.71 -0.97 3.11
N GLY A 44 -8.11 -1.82 2.14
CA GLY A 44 -9.24 -2.72 2.31
C GLY A 44 -10.62 -2.08 2.11
N ALA A 45 -10.70 -0.79 1.76
CA ALA A 45 -11.97 -0.12 1.47
C ALA A 45 -12.69 -0.64 0.21
N GLY A 46 -11.99 -1.37 -0.65
CA GLY A 46 -12.55 -1.85 -1.92
C GLY A 46 -12.14 -1.02 -3.14
N LYS A 47 -11.03 -0.28 -3.08
CA LYS A 47 -10.55 0.52 -4.22
C LYS A 47 -10.31 -0.33 -5.47
N SER A 48 -9.55 -1.41 -5.37
CA SER A 48 -9.32 -2.34 -6.49
C SER A 48 -10.58 -3.10 -6.89
N THR A 49 -11.53 -3.30 -5.97
CA THR A 49 -12.83 -3.89 -6.27
C THR A 49 -13.66 -3.00 -7.20
N LEU A 50 -13.58 -1.67 -7.04
CA LEU A 50 -14.20 -0.73 -7.98
C LEU A 50 -13.67 -0.93 -9.40
N PHE A 51 -12.36 -1.16 -9.56
CA PHE A 51 -11.78 -1.48 -10.86
C PHE A 51 -12.34 -2.79 -11.42
N GLY A 52 -12.47 -3.83 -10.59
CA GLY A 52 -13.10 -5.09 -10.99
C GLY A 52 -14.57 -4.93 -11.41
N LEU A 53 -15.32 -4.03 -10.79
CA LEU A 53 -16.69 -3.69 -11.18
C LEU A 53 -16.74 -2.90 -12.50
N ILE A 54 -15.79 -1.96 -12.70
CA ILE A 54 -15.69 -1.18 -13.95
C ILE A 54 -15.30 -2.07 -15.12
N THR A 55 -14.38 -3.02 -14.91
CA THR A 55 -13.92 -3.93 -15.97
C THR A 55 -14.89 -5.09 -16.24
N GLY A 56 -15.91 -5.28 -15.37
CA GLY A 56 -16.87 -6.37 -15.46
C GLY A 56 -16.36 -7.71 -14.96
N GLU A 57 -15.18 -7.76 -14.30
CA GLU A 57 -14.66 -8.95 -13.61
C GLU A 57 -15.54 -9.31 -12.41
N ASN A 58 -16.05 -8.30 -11.73
CA ASN A 58 -17.03 -8.43 -10.67
C ASN A 58 -18.39 -7.92 -11.15
N ARG A 59 -19.48 -8.52 -10.65
CA ARG A 59 -20.84 -8.06 -10.93
C ARG A 59 -21.43 -7.46 -9.66
N PRO A 60 -22.11 -6.30 -9.75
CA PRO A 60 -22.80 -5.74 -8.61
C PRO A 60 -23.95 -6.65 -8.19
N GLU A 61 -24.27 -6.71 -6.91
CA GLU A 61 -25.44 -7.42 -6.38
C GLU A 61 -26.69 -6.59 -6.57
N GLU A 62 -26.59 -5.29 -6.32
CA GLU A 62 -27.67 -4.34 -6.53
C GLU A 62 -27.14 -3.09 -7.25
N GLY A 63 -28.07 -2.38 -7.90
CA GLY A 63 -27.78 -1.17 -8.63
C GLY A 63 -27.34 -1.43 -10.08
N VAL A 64 -26.91 -0.37 -10.75
CA VAL A 64 -26.55 -0.41 -12.18
C VAL A 64 -25.28 0.36 -12.43
N ILE A 65 -24.38 -0.26 -13.20
CA ILE A 65 -23.18 0.38 -13.73
C ILE A 65 -23.41 0.67 -15.20
N ASN A 66 -23.45 1.95 -15.57
CA ASN A 66 -23.57 2.37 -16.96
C ASN A 66 -22.21 2.79 -17.50
N ILE A 67 -21.79 2.16 -18.58
CA ILE A 67 -20.58 2.46 -19.33
C ILE A 67 -21.00 2.92 -20.73
N ALA A 68 -20.41 3.99 -21.23
CA ALA A 68 -20.71 4.49 -22.57
C ALA A 68 -20.44 3.41 -23.63
N ASN A 69 -21.31 3.34 -24.64
CA ASN A 69 -21.18 2.34 -25.70
C ASN A 69 -19.81 2.47 -26.41
N ASN A 70 -19.20 1.33 -26.69
CA ASN A 70 -17.89 1.23 -27.38
C ASN A 70 -16.71 1.89 -26.64
N LEU A 71 -16.84 2.11 -25.33
CA LEU A 71 -15.74 2.64 -24.52
C LEU A 71 -14.68 1.54 -24.35
N SER A 72 -13.45 1.82 -24.81
CA SER A 72 -12.31 0.94 -24.56
C SER A 72 -11.73 1.21 -23.16
N ILE A 73 -11.59 0.13 -22.37
CA ILE A 73 -11.08 0.20 -20.99
C ILE A 73 -9.83 -0.66 -20.90
N ALA A 74 -8.74 -0.11 -20.37
CA ALA A 74 -7.55 -0.87 -20.04
C ALA A 74 -7.16 -0.64 -18.58
N ILE A 75 -6.61 -1.67 -17.95
CA ILE A 75 -6.17 -1.65 -16.57
C ILE A 75 -4.68 -2.05 -16.47
N ALA A 76 -3.89 -1.19 -15.83
CA ALA A 76 -2.58 -1.56 -15.33
C ALA A 76 -2.72 -1.99 -13.87
N ARG A 77 -2.59 -3.29 -13.63
CA ARG A 77 -2.69 -3.90 -12.30
C ARG A 77 -1.40 -3.70 -11.51
N GLN A 78 -1.45 -3.92 -10.21
CA GLN A 78 -0.28 -3.82 -9.34
C GLN A 78 0.79 -4.89 -9.64
N VAL A 79 0.38 -6.09 -10.02
CA VAL A 79 1.27 -7.25 -10.22
C VAL A 79 0.88 -8.03 -11.48
N ILE A 80 1.88 -8.54 -12.20
CA ILE A 80 1.66 -9.45 -13.33
C ILE A 80 1.14 -10.79 -12.81
N PRO A 81 0.03 -11.35 -13.36
CA PRO A 81 -0.46 -12.66 -12.99
C PRO A 81 0.61 -13.74 -13.15
N ARG A 82 0.68 -14.68 -12.21
CA ARG A 82 1.72 -15.75 -12.21
C ARG A 82 1.74 -16.56 -13.50
N GLU A 83 0.58 -16.76 -14.12
CA GLU A 83 0.41 -17.46 -15.39
C GLU A 83 1.00 -16.72 -16.60
N GLU A 84 1.20 -15.40 -16.48
CA GLU A 84 1.77 -14.55 -17.54
C GLU A 84 3.28 -14.35 -17.38
N LEU A 85 3.86 -14.69 -16.25
CA LEU A 85 5.31 -14.55 -16.00
C LEU A 85 6.19 -15.39 -16.93
N GLY A 86 5.64 -16.46 -17.50
CA GLY A 86 6.33 -17.34 -18.46
C GLY A 86 6.30 -16.84 -19.90
N LEU A 87 5.51 -15.82 -20.21
CA LEU A 87 5.41 -15.24 -21.55
C LEU A 87 6.63 -14.40 -21.90
N THR A 88 6.91 -14.28 -23.19
CA THR A 88 7.83 -13.27 -23.72
C THR A 88 7.17 -11.90 -23.69
N VAL A 89 7.95 -10.82 -23.81
CA VAL A 89 7.43 -9.46 -23.91
C VAL A 89 6.41 -9.36 -25.04
N LYS A 90 6.73 -9.88 -26.23
CA LYS A 90 5.82 -9.85 -27.37
C LYS A 90 4.51 -10.58 -27.10
N GLU A 91 4.54 -11.81 -26.60
CA GLU A 91 3.34 -12.59 -26.26
C GLU A 91 2.48 -11.90 -25.21
N PHE A 92 3.11 -11.23 -24.23
CA PHE A 92 2.41 -10.48 -23.20
C PHE A 92 1.63 -9.30 -23.79
N PHE A 93 2.26 -8.53 -24.70
CA PHE A 93 1.61 -7.40 -25.37
C PHE A 93 0.55 -7.87 -26.38
N GLU A 94 0.77 -8.96 -27.10
CA GLU A 94 -0.24 -9.59 -27.97
C GLU A 94 -1.49 -9.97 -27.15
N LYS A 95 -1.29 -10.60 -26.02
CA LYS A 95 -2.39 -10.95 -25.11
C LYS A 95 -3.13 -9.71 -24.56
N ALA A 96 -2.40 -8.64 -24.25
CA ALA A 96 -3.00 -7.39 -23.83
C ALA A 96 -3.88 -6.76 -24.92
N MET A 97 -3.41 -6.75 -26.16
CA MET A 97 -4.17 -6.22 -27.32
C MET A 97 -5.44 -7.03 -27.61
N LEU A 98 -5.39 -8.34 -27.48
CA LEU A 98 -6.55 -9.23 -27.70
C LEU A 98 -7.67 -9.03 -26.67
N ARG A 99 -7.37 -8.42 -25.52
CA ARG A 99 -8.42 -8.07 -24.52
C ARG A 99 -9.33 -6.93 -25.00
N CYS A 100 -8.82 -6.00 -25.80
CA CYS A 100 -9.57 -4.83 -26.28
C CYS A 100 -10.05 -4.97 -27.73
N SER A 101 -9.35 -5.69 -28.59
CA SER A 101 -9.68 -5.84 -30.01
C SER A 101 -9.72 -7.33 -30.39
N LYS A 102 -10.80 -7.73 -31.07
CA LYS A 102 -10.90 -9.09 -31.66
C LYS A 102 -10.06 -9.26 -32.92
N GLU A 103 -9.47 -8.18 -33.43
CA GLU A 103 -8.66 -8.21 -34.64
C GLU A 103 -7.18 -8.43 -34.31
N LYS A 104 -6.56 -9.42 -34.97
CA LYS A 104 -5.10 -9.59 -34.92
C LYS A 104 -4.41 -8.40 -35.58
N VAL A 105 -3.58 -7.71 -34.83
CA VAL A 105 -2.70 -6.67 -35.36
C VAL A 105 -1.53 -7.35 -36.05
N TYR A 106 -1.35 -7.13 -37.34
CA TYR A 106 -0.35 -7.80 -38.18
C TYR A 106 1.10 -7.37 -37.89
N ASP A 107 1.31 -6.19 -37.36
CA ASP A 107 2.63 -5.68 -36.97
C ASP A 107 2.52 -5.01 -35.61
N ILE A 108 2.78 -5.74 -34.54
CA ILE A 108 2.67 -5.26 -33.17
C ILE A 108 4.00 -4.62 -32.66
N ASP A 109 5.13 -5.00 -33.29
CA ASP A 109 6.45 -4.63 -32.78
C ASP A 109 6.66 -3.11 -32.65
N PRO A 110 6.32 -2.26 -33.65
CA PRO A 110 6.42 -0.80 -33.50
C PRO A 110 5.51 -0.23 -32.40
N LYS A 111 4.34 -0.83 -32.17
CA LYS A 111 3.44 -0.40 -31.09
C LYS A 111 3.96 -0.79 -29.72
N ILE A 112 4.66 -1.93 -29.61
CA ILE A 112 5.35 -2.32 -28.37
C ILE A 112 6.44 -1.30 -28.07
N ASP A 113 7.27 -0.94 -29.08
CA ASP A 113 8.34 0.03 -28.90
C ASP A 113 7.81 1.40 -28.47
N GLU A 114 6.75 1.90 -29.09
CA GLU A 114 6.06 3.15 -28.71
C GLU A 114 5.52 3.09 -27.27
N ALA A 115 4.88 1.98 -26.90
CA ALA A 115 4.35 1.80 -25.54
C ALA A 115 5.45 1.69 -24.49
N LEU A 116 6.57 1.05 -24.82
CA LEU A 116 7.74 0.95 -23.96
C LEU A 116 8.44 2.30 -23.80
N GLU A 117 8.56 3.07 -24.89
CA GLU A 117 9.10 4.43 -24.87
C GLU A 117 8.26 5.35 -23.96
N ALA A 118 6.92 5.24 -24.04
CA ALA A 118 6.01 6.01 -23.20
C ALA A 118 6.21 5.79 -21.69
N VAL A 119 6.81 4.67 -21.27
CA VAL A 119 7.14 4.35 -19.88
C VAL A 119 8.66 4.44 -19.61
N ASN A 120 9.44 5.02 -20.52
CA ASN A 120 10.90 5.13 -20.46
C ASN A 120 11.56 3.78 -20.12
N PHE A 121 11.26 2.77 -20.96
CA PHE A 121 11.76 1.42 -20.78
C PHE A 121 12.08 0.76 -22.13
N GLU A 122 13.19 0.09 -22.22
CA GLU A 122 13.60 -0.73 -23.35
C GLU A 122 13.64 -2.19 -22.95
N ALA A 123 13.01 -3.05 -23.75
CA ALA A 123 13.00 -4.48 -23.49
C ALA A 123 13.08 -5.28 -24.79
N PRO A 124 13.96 -6.29 -24.88
CA PRO A 124 13.94 -7.25 -25.98
C PRO A 124 12.61 -8.01 -26.03
N HIS A 125 12.00 -8.11 -27.23
CA HIS A 125 10.66 -8.69 -27.40
C HIS A 125 10.59 -10.19 -27.12
N ASP A 126 11.71 -10.88 -27.25
CA ASP A 126 11.87 -12.33 -26.99
C ASP A 126 12.18 -12.67 -25.52
N LYS A 127 12.43 -11.65 -24.68
CA LYS A 127 12.80 -11.85 -23.29
C LYS A 127 11.59 -12.22 -22.44
N ILE A 128 11.77 -13.23 -21.57
CA ILE A 128 10.70 -13.73 -20.68
C ILE A 128 10.43 -12.76 -19.53
N ILE A 129 9.16 -12.46 -19.25
CA ILE A 129 8.70 -11.52 -18.23
C ILE A 129 9.29 -11.80 -16.85
N LYS A 130 9.35 -13.06 -16.43
CA LYS A 130 9.90 -13.46 -15.12
C LYS A 130 11.35 -13.01 -14.88
N SER A 131 12.11 -12.77 -15.94
CA SER A 131 13.52 -12.38 -15.84
C SER A 131 13.72 -10.88 -15.55
N PHE A 132 12.67 -10.10 -15.58
CA PHE A 132 12.70 -8.66 -15.26
C PHE A 132 12.56 -8.40 -13.77
N SER A 133 13.18 -7.31 -13.27
CA SER A 133 13.00 -6.85 -11.90
C SER A 133 11.56 -6.36 -11.66
N GLY A 134 11.13 -6.25 -10.39
CA GLY A 134 9.79 -5.77 -10.05
C GLY A 134 9.46 -4.40 -10.66
N GLY A 135 10.40 -3.44 -10.65
CA GLY A 135 10.21 -2.14 -11.31
C GLY A 135 10.10 -2.22 -12.82
N GLN A 136 10.85 -3.12 -13.47
CA GLN A 136 10.74 -3.38 -14.91
C GLN A 136 9.39 -4.03 -15.25
N GLN A 137 8.93 -4.98 -14.43
CA GLN A 137 7.61 -5.59 -14.58
C GLN A 137 6.48 -4.58 -14.40
N ALA A 138 6.60 -3.63 -13.46
CA ALA A 138 5.63 -2.56 -13.30
C ALA A 138 5.55 -1.65 -14.55
N ARG A 139 6.69 -1.33 -15.16
CA ARG A 139 6.73 -0.59 -16.43
C ARG A 139 6.11 -1.38 -17.59
N LEU A 140 6.36 -2.69 -17.67
CA LEU A 140 5.72 -3.57 -18.66
C LEU A 140 4.20 -3.62 -18.50
N LEU A 141 3.69 -3.70 -17.25
CA LEU A 141 2.26 -3.64 -16.97
C LEU A 141 1.63 -2.33 -17.44
N LEU A 142 2.28 -1.20 -17.14
CA LEU A 142 1.81 0.11 -17.57
C LEU A 142 1.80 0.22 -19.11
N ALA A 143 2.90 -0.15 -19.76
CA ALA A 143 3.00 -0.17 -21.23
C ALA A 143 1.93 -1.08 -21.86
N SER A 144 1.62 -2.24 -21.26
CA SER A 144 0.57 -3.16 -21.75
C SER A 144 -0.84 -2.58 -21.67
N ALA A 145 -1.09 -1.65 -20.76
CA ALA A 145 -2.35 -0.92 -20.73
C ALA A 145 -2.37 0.21 -21.78
N LEU A 146 -1.23 0.88 -21.98
CA LEU A 146 -1.09 2.01 -22.91
C LEU A 146 -1.15 1.60 -24.39
N ILE A 147 -0.57 0.45 -24.75
CA ILE A 147 -0.58 -0.06 -26.13
C ILE A 147 -2.01 -0.22 -26.69
N GLN A 148 -2.99 -0.41 -25.79
CA GLN A 148 -4.39 -0.54 -26.14
C GLN A 148 -5.05 0.80 -26.50
N ASN A 149 -4.37 1.93 -26.27
CA ASN A 149 -4.86 3.29 -26.46
C ASN A 149 -6.29 3.49 -25.90
N PRO A 150 -6.56 3.17 -24.62
CA PRO A 150 -7.91 3.09 -24.08
C PRO A 150 -8.57 4.47 -23.96
N ASP A 151 -9.91 4.52 -24.00
CA ASP A 151 -10.69 5.71 -23.68
C ASP A 151 -10.76 5.97 -22.17
N LEU A 152 -10.69 4.87 -21.38
CA LEU A 152 -10.60 4.90 -19.93
C LEU A 152 -9.41 4.05 -19.48
N LEU A 153 -8.41 4.72 -18.92
CA LEU A 153 -7.22 4.08 -18.34
C LEU A 153 -7.37 3.95 -16.83
N LEU A 154 -7.25 2.73 -16.32
CA LEU A 154 -7.29 2.41 -14.89
C LEU A 154 -5.88 2.04 -14.41
N LEU A 155 -5.36 2.75 -13.41
CA LEU A 155 -4.03 2.54 -12.85
C LEU A 155 -4.12 2.17 -11.36
N ASP A 156 -3.72 0.95 -11.01
CA ASP A 156 -3.71 0.47 -9.62
C ASP A 156 -2.29 0.49 -9.07
N GLU A 157 -2.00 1.47 -8.21
CA GLU A 157 -0.70 1.71 -7.58
C GLU A 157 0.48 1.78 -8.58
N PRO A 158 0.40 2.62 -9.62
CA PRO A 158 1.39 2.62 -10.69
C PRO A 158 2.76 3.16 -10.28
N THR A 159 2.87 3.84 -9.15
CA THR A 159 4.12 4.36 -8.59
C THR A 159 4.91 3.31 -7.82
N ASN A 160 4.26 2.20 -7.42
CA ASN A 160 4.95 1.13 -6.72
C ASN A 160 6.05 0.54 -7.60
N ASN A 161 7.23 0.32 -7.00
CA ASN A 161 8.40 -0.21 -7.67
C ASN A 161 9.02 0.68 -8.77
N LEU A 162 8.56 1.94 -8.92
CA LEU A 162 9.23 2.93 -9.77
C LEU A 162 10.24 3.73 -8.95
N ASP A 163 11.36 4.07 -9.58
CA ASP A 163 12.30 5.04 -9.05
C ASP A 163 11.79 6.48 -9.31
N LYS A 164 12.45 7.47 -8.71
CA LYS A 164 12.05 8.87 -8.84
C LYS A 164 11.94 9.32 -10.30
N ALA A 165 12.89 8.94 -11.15
CA ALA A 165 12.86 9.25 -12.58
C ALA A 165 11.66 8.60 -13.28
N GLY A 166 11.31 7.36 -12.92
CA GLY A 166 10.13 6.68 -13.43
C GLY A 166 8.82 7.34 -13.01
N ILE A 167 8.73 7.82 -11.77
CA ILE A 167 7.56 8.56 -11.26
C ILE A 167 7.42 9.91 -11.98
N GLU A 168 8.52 10.66 -12.14
CA GLU A 168 8.52 11.93 -12.87
C GLU A 168 8.06 11.75 -14.33
N HIS A 169 8.53 10.70 -15.00
CA HIS A 169 8.14 10.38 -16.36
C HIS A 169 6.66 10.02 -16.46
N LEU A 170 6.17 9.14 -15.57
CA LEU A 170 4.76 8.76 -15.51
C LEU A 170 3.86 9.97 -15.22
N THR A 171 4.29 10.85 -14.32
CA THR A 171 3.59 12.10 -14.00
C THR A 171 3.41 12.96 -15.24
N LYS A 172 4.50 13.21 -15.98
CA LYS A 172 4.48 13.98 -17.21
C LYS A 172 3.54 13.34 -18.24
N PHE A 173 3.65 12.04 -18.43
CA PHE A 173 2.77 11.29 -19.33
C PHE A 173 1.28 11.48 -18.95
N LEU A 174 0.90 11.35 -17.65
CA LEU A 174 -0.49 11.50 -17.23
C LEU A 174 -1.01 12.93 -17.35
N ILE A 175 -0.14 13.95 -17.16
CA ILE A 175 -0.50 15.36 -17.40
C ILE A 175 -0.88 15.55 -18.87
N GLU A 176 -0.09 15.00 -19.78
CA GLU A 176 -0.26 15.14 -21.23
C GLU A 176 -1.33 14.19 -21.81
N TYR A 177 -1.73 13.13 -21.07
CA TYR A 177 -2.67 12.13 -21.56
C TYR A 177 -4.05 12.73 -21.85
N PRO A 178 -4.53 12.68 -23.10
CA PRO A 178 -5.71 13.44 -23.53
C PRO A 178 -7.04 12.78 -23.16
N LYS A 179 -7.02 11.51 -22.75
CA LYS A 179 -8.20 10.72 -22.44
C LYS A 179 -8.46 10.63 -20.95
N THR A 180 -9.47 9.86 -20.55
CA THR A 180 -9.87 9.71 -19.15
C THR A 180 -8.96 8.75 -18.42
N CYS A 181 -8.55 9.08 -17.21
CA CYS A 181 -7.89 8.11 -16.35
C CYS A 181 -8.44 8.12 -14.92
N ILE A 182 -8.43 6.94 -14.29
CA ILE A 182 -8.71 6.76 -12.86
C ILE A 182 -7.49 6.10 -12.23
N VAL A 183 -6.96 6.73 -11.17
CA VAL A 183 -5.71 6.32 -10.53
C VAL A 183 -5.93 6.02 -9.05
N ILE A 184 -5.43 4.90 -8.59
CA ILE A 184 -5.27 4.56 -7.19
C ILE A 184 -3.78 4.66 -6.89
N SER A 185 -3.37 5.50 -5.94
CA SER A 185 -1.99 5.56 -5.46
C SER A 185 -1.93 6.08 -4.03
N HIS A 186 -0.83 5.80 -3.36
CA HIS A 186 -0.49 6.33 -2.04
C HIS A 186 0.49 7.51 -2.10
N ASP A 187 1.01 7.84 -3.29
CA ASP A 187 1.90 8.96 -3.51
C ASP A 187 1.10 10.25 -3.70
N ALA A 188 1.07 11.06 -2.66
CA ALA A 188 0.27 12.29 -2.61
C ALA A 188 0.78 13.38 -3.59
N GLU A 189 2.09 13.51 -3.79
CA GLU A 189 2.67 14.49 -4.70
C GLU A 189 2.38 14.10 -6.15
N PHE A 190 2.57 12.81 -6.47
CA PHE A 190 2.21 12.26 -7.76
C PHE A 190 0.74 12.52 -8.09
N LEU A 191 -0.18 12.15 -7.19
CA LEU A 191 -1.62 12.36 -7.40
C LEU A 191 -1.97 13.84 -7.55
N ASN A 192 -1.39 14.72 -6.74
CA ASN A 192 -1.70 16.14 -6.76
C ASN A 192 -1.32 16.82 -8.08
N SER A 193 -0.35 16.28 -8.81
CA SER A 193 0.18 16.89 -10.02
C SER A 193 -0.76 16.86 -11.23
N PHE A 194 -1.74 15.94 -11.27
CA PHE A 194 -2.63 15.76 -12.43
C PHE A 194 -4.11 15.59 -12.06
N THR A 195 -4.48 15.45 -10.78
CA THR A 195 -5.86 15.15 -10.37
C THR A 195 -6.80 16.33 -10.59
N ASP A 196 -7.92 16.11 -11.29
CA ASP A 196 -9.03 17.05 -11.50
C ASP A 196 -10.17 16.81 -10.50
N GLY A 197 -10.29 15.60 -9.97
CA GLY A 197 -11.33 15.20 -9.03
C GLY A 197 -10.99 13.95 -8.25
N VAL A 198 -11.66 13.77 -7.13
CA VAL A 198 -11.40 12.68 -6.18
C VAL A 198 -12.68 11.93 -5.87
N LEU A 199 -12.62 10.61 -5.92
CA LEU A 199 -13.62 9.70 -5.37
C LEU A 199 -13.12 9.19 -4.01
N TYR A 200 -13.72 9.68 -2.94
CA TYR A 200 -13.38 9.25 -1.58
C TYR A 200 -14.27 8.08 -1.16
N LEU A 201 -13.69 6.89 -1.05
CA LEU A 201 -14.35 5.67 -0.58
C LEU A 201 -14.22 5.56 0.94
N ASP A 202 -15.31 5.72 1.63
CA ASP A 202 -15.38 5.64 3.09
C ASP A 202 -15.68 4.20 3.54
N VAL A 203 -14.76 3.60 4.29
CA VAL A 203 -14.85 2.22 4.81
C VAL A 203 -16.05 2.02 5.74
N PHE A 204 -16.47 3.05 6.49
CA PHE A 204 -17.54 2.93 7.48
C PHE A 204 -18.92 3.04 6.86
N THR A 205 -19.11 4.08 6.06
CA THR A 205 -20.38 4.26 5.34
C THR A 205 -20.47 3.37 4.12
N ARG A 206 -19.30 2.85 3.62
CA ARG A 206 -19.19 2.05 2.41
C ARG A 206 -19.74 2.76 1.17
N LYS A 207 -19.76 4.10 1.23
CA LYS A 207 -20.23 4.99 0.18
C LYS A 207 -19.06 5.72 -0.45
N ILE A 208 -19.27 6.20 -1.67
CA ILE A 208 -18.33 7.06 -2.36
C ILE A 208 -18.83 8.50 -2.30
N GLU A 209 -17.95 9.40 -1.94
CA GLU A 209 -18.14 10.83 -2.03
C GLU A 209 -17.28 11.37 -3.17
N GLN A 210 -17.89 12.15 -4.06
CA GLN A 210 -17.22 12.72 -5.20
C GLN A 210 -16.87 14.19 -4.93
N TYR A 211 -15.59 14.52 -5.07
CA TYR A 211 -15.05 15.87 -4.90
C TYR A 211 -14.43 16.36 -6.20
N THR A 212 -14.47 17.68 -6.41
CA THR A 212 -13.81 18.36 -7.51
C THR A 212 -12.64 19.17 -6.96
N GLY A 213 -11.49 19.16 -7.62
CA GLY A 213 -10.28 19.85 -7.22
C GLY A 213 -9.07 18.94 -7.15
N ASN A 214 -7.91 19.52 -6.82
CA ASN A 214 -6.67 18.76 -6.69
C ASN A 214 -6.68 17.87 -5.42
N TYR A 215 -5.73 16.95 -5.35
CA TYR A 215 -5.66 15.98 -4.28
C TYR A 215 -5.50 16.60 -2.88
N PHE A 216 -4.65 17.64 -2.74
CA PHE A 216 -4.40 18.26 -1.42
C PHE A 216 -5.59 19.07 -0.92
N ASP A 217 -6.25 19.84 -1.79
CA ASP A 217 -7.45 20.61 -1.43
C ASP A 217 -8.58 19.70 -0.94
N VAL A 218 -8.79 18.58 -1.64
CA VAL A 218 -9.81 17.60 -1.24
C VAL A 218 -9.44 16.90 0.07
N ARG A 219 -8.17 16.55 0.25
CA ARG A 219 -7.69 15.97 1.50
C ARG A 219 -7.90 16.89 2.70
N GLU A 220 -7.64 18.19 2.53
CA GLU A 220 -7.91 19.20 3.56
C GLU A 220 -9.40 19.30 3.89
N GLN A 221 -10.26 19.35 2.85
CA GLN A 221 -11.72 19.37 3.03
C GLN A 221 -12.22 18.15 3.81
N ILE A 222 -11.74 16.95 3.48
CA ILE A 222 -12.09 15.71 4.18
C ILE A 222 -11.63 15.79 5.65
N THR A 223 -10.41 16.26 5.91
CA THR A 223 -9.86 16.40 7.27
C THR A 223 -10.70 17.36 8.10
N ILE A 224 -11.00 18.55 7.59
CA ILE A 224 -11.84 19.56 8.26
C ILE A 224 -13.24 19.00 8.57
N ARG A 225 -13.82 18.26 7.63
CA ARG A 225 -15.13 17.63 7.84
C ARG A 225 -15.08 16.56 8.93
N GLN A 226 -14.08 15.69 8.92
CA GLN A 226 -13.88 14.67 9.95
C GLN A 226 -13.70 15.29 11.33
N GLU A 227 -12.94 16.38 11.44
CA GLU A 227 -12.79 17.10 12.71
C GLU A 227 -14.12 17.68 13.22
N LYS A 228 -14.93 18.25 12.32
CA LYS A 228 -16.27 18.76 12.68
C LYS A 228 -17.18 17.64 13.16
N GLU A 229 -17.21 16.51 12.48
CA GLU A 229 -17.99 15.32 12.86
C GLU A 229 -17.52 14.79 14.23
N ASN A 230 -16.20 14.71 14.45
CA ASN A 230 -15.63 14.27 15.72
C ASN A 230 -15.99 15.22 16.89
N ARG A 231 -15.94 16.55 16.67
CA ARG A 231 -16.36 17.54 17.68
C ARG A 231 -17.85 17.41 18.00
N LYS A 232 -18.71 17.27 16.97
CA LYS A 232 -20.15 17.08 17.16
C LYS A 232 -20.44 15.79 17.94
N ASN A 233 -19.79 14.69 17.59
CA ASN A 233 -19.94 13.42 18.29
C ASN A 233 -19.45 13.47 19.75
N ALA A 234 -18.37 14.22 20.02
CA ALA A 234 -17.89 14.42 21.39
C ALA A 234 -18.88 15.21 22.24
N GLN A 235 -19.53 16.22 21.66
CA GLN A 235 -20.59 16.99 22.33
C GLN A 235 -21.82 16.12 22.59
N LEU A 236 -22.29 15.37 21.60
CA LEU A 236 -23.43 14.44 21.75
C LEU A 236 -23.17 13.37 22.82
N LYS A 237 -21.97 12.79 22.86
CA LYS A 237 -21.58 11.82 23.91
C LYS A 237 -21.65 12.44 25.30
N LYS A 238 -21.17 13.67 25.45
CA LYS A 238 -21.25 14.38 26.73
C LYS A 238 -22.70 14.62 27.13
N GLU A 239 -23.53 15.07 26.21
CA GLU A 239 -24.97 15.31 26.45
C GLU A 239 -25.71 14.02 26.82
N ILE A 240 -25.43 12.91 26.13
CA ILE A 240 -25.98 11.59 26.41
C ILE A 240 -25.61 11.16 27.84
N GLN A 241 -24.35 11.31 28.22
CA GLN A 241 -23.87 10.93 29.53
C GLN A 241 -24.57 11.77 30.62
N GLU A 242 -24.63 13.09 30.44
CA GLU A 242 -25.32 13.98 31.37
C GLU A 242 -26.81 13.62 31.50
N ASN A 243 -27.50 13.32 30.39
CA ASN A 243 -28.91 12.93 30.42
C ASN A 243 -29.11 11.57 31.09
N LYS A 244 -28.22 10.60 30.90
CA LYS A 244 -28.23 9.31 31.62
C LYS A 244 -28.01 9.48 33.12
N ASP A 245 -27.05 10.30 33.52
CA ASP A 245 -26.77 10.57 34.94
C ASP A 245 -27.95 11.28 35.63
N LYS A 246 -28.53 12.28 34.98
CA LYS A 246 -29.75 12.96 35.47
C LYS A 246 -30.94 12.00 35.53
N ALA A 247 -31.13 11.14 34.52
CA ALA A 247 -32.20 10.14 34.50
C ALA A 247 -32.04 9.14 35.67
N ASN A 248 -30.85 8.67 35.95
CA ASN A 248 -30.55 7.77 37.05
C ASN A 248 -30.80 8.43 38.43
N PHE A 249 -30.41 9.72 38.57
CA PHE A 249 -30.68 10.51 39.78
C PHE A 249 -32.18 10.68 40.03
N PHE A 250 -32.97 10.98 39.01
CA PHE A 250 -34.43 11.17 39.15
C PHE A 250 -35.20 9.86 39.26
N ALA A 251 -34.70 8.76 38.70
CA ALA A 251 -35.36 7.44 38.79
C ALA A 251 -35.52 6.97 40.24
N ASN A 252 -34.61 7.36 41.13
CA ASN A 252 -34.58 6.96 42.55
C ASN A 252 -35.46 7.83 43.45
N LYS A 253 -36.06 8.94 42.96
CA LYS A 253 -36.80 9.91 43.77
C LYS A 253 -38.30 9.75 43.79
N GLY A 254 -38.89 8.81 43.01
CA GLY A 254 -40.36 8.51 43.01
C GLY A 254 -41.26 9.59 42.37
N GLY A 255 -42.57 9.31 42.21
CA GLY A 255 -43.58 10.25 41.75
C GLY A 255 -43.35 10.78 40.31
N ASN A 256 -43.73 12.03 40.06
CA ASN A 256 -43.58 12.70 38.73
C ASN A 256 -42.15 12.73 38.21
N LEU A 257 -41.15 12.56 39.07
CA LEU A 257 -39.74 12.52 38.68
C LEU A 257 -39.35 11.26 37.87
N ARG A 258 -40.13 10.16 38.04
CA ARG A 258 -39.96 8.97 37.18
C ARG A 258 -40.35 9.24 35.72
N PHE A 259 -41.35 10.07 35.46
CA PHE A 259 -41.75 10.46 34.13
C PHE A 259 -40.65 11.33 33.47
N VAL A 260 -40.06 12.23 34.23
CA VAL A 260 -38.90 13.06 33.77
C VAL A 260 -37.71 12.16 33.44
N ALA A 261 -37.38 11.18 34.28
CA ALA A 261 -36.32 10.21 34.05
C ALA A 261 -36.56 9.39 32.75
N LYS A 262 -37.82 8.97 32.49
CA LYS A 262 -38.15 8.27 31.26
C LYS A 262 -37.92 9.15 30.03
N LYS A 263 -38.37 10.41 30.03
CA LYS A 263 -38.17 11.35 28.93
C LYS A 263 -36.72 11.70 28.68
N MET A 264 -35.89 11.72 29.75
CA MET A 264 -34.44 11.91 29.61
C MET A 264 -33.74 10.69 28.99
N ARG A 265 -34.19 9.45 29.31
CA ARG A 265 -33.68 8.24 28.68
C ARG A 265 -34.05 8.16 27.21
N GLU A 266 -35.31 8.53 26.86
CA GLU A 266 -35.74 8.61 25.46
C GLU A 266 -34.88 9.61 24.68
N LYS A 267 -34.65 10.81 25.19
CA LYS A 267 -33.75 11.78 24.57
C LYS A 267 -32.30 11.28 24.44
N ALA A 268 -31.80 10.56 25.46
CA ALA A 268 -30.47 9.96 25.37
C ALA A 268 -30.43 8.86 24.29
N SER A 269 -31.48 8.06 24.12
CA SER A 269 -31.60 7.05 23.07
C SER A 269 -31.67 7.68 21.68
N GLU A 270 -32.48 8.73 21.50
CA GLU A 270 -32.56 9.49 20.23
C GLU A 270 -31.18 10.12 19.88
N ALA A 271 -30.50 10.70 20.85
CA ALA A 271 -29.16 11.25 20.63
C ALA A 271 -28.09 10.16 20.37
N GLU A 272 -28.28 8.93 20.89
CA GLU A 272 -27.43 7.77 20.55
C GLU A 272 -27.60 7.34 19.10
N GLU A 273 -28.81 7.43 18.54
CA GLU A 273 -29.07 7.15 17.13
C GLU A 273 -28.51 8.25 16.20
N GLU A 274 -28.47 9.51 16.69
CA GLU A 274 -27.83 10.61 15.96
C GLU A 274 -26.29 10.59 15.99
N ILE A 275 -25.69 9.83 16.89
CA ILE A 275 -24.23 9.62 16.84
C ILE A 275 -23.96 8.91 15.51
N VAL A 276 -23.49 9.66 14.54
CA VAL A 276 -22.82 9.10 13.37
C VAL A 276 -21.73 8.17 13.93
N GLU A 277 -21.83 6.87 13.65
CA GLU A 277 -20.79 5.93 14.10
C GLU A 277 -19.46 6.57 13.79
N ILE A 278 -18.72 6.90 14.87
CA ILE A 278 -17.44 7.61 14.71
C ILE A 278 -16.70 6.78 13.70
N ARG A 279 -16.41 7.37 12.55
CA ARG A 279 -15.42 6.84 11.62
C ARG A 279 -14.25 6.46 12.52
N ARG A 280 -14.15 5.18 12.84
CA ARG A 280 -13.01 4.70 13.62
C ARG A 280 -11.84 5.00 12.70
N GLU A 281 -11.10 6.09 13.02
CA GLU A 281 -9.86 6.35 12.31
C GLU A 281 -9.12 5.02 12.22
N ASP A 282 -8.54 4.73 11.07
CA ASP A 282 -7.71 3.54 10.93
C ASP A 282 -6.84 3.44 12.17
N LYS A 283 -7.03 2.40 12.93
CA LYS A 283 -6.20 2.20 14.12
C LYS A 283 -4.76 2.23 13.66
N THR A 284 -4.00 3.18 14.13
CA THR A 284 -2.56 3.17 13.92
C THR A 284 -1.94 2.09 14.79
N ILE A 285 -0.84 1.52 14.31
CA ILE A 285 -0.01 0.64 15.17
C ILE A 285 0.43 1.44 16.39
N ARG A 286 0.64 0.75 17.50
CA ARG A 286 1.19 1.39 18.71
C ARG A 286 2.66 1.73 18.50
N ALA A 287 3.16 2.76 19.16
CA ALA A 287 4.59 3.02 19.25
C ALA A 287 5.29 1.76 19.77
N PHE A 288 6.38 1.37 19.12
CA PHE A 288 7.13 0.17 19.43
C PHE A 288 8.64 0.42 19.35
N THR A 289 9.43 -0.50 19.84
CA THR A 289 10.88 -0.53 19.68
C THR A 289 11.27 -1.90 19.13
N ILE A 290 12.32 -1.97 18.33
CA ILE A 290 12.93 -3.21 17.90
C ILE A 290 14.11 -3.46 18.84
N PRO A 291 14.04 -4.45 19.75
CA PRO A 291 15.16 -4.74 20.62
C PRO A 291 16.35 -5.26 19.80
N SER A 292 17.57 -4.85 20.12
CA SER A 292 18.76 -5.39 19.48
C SER A 292 19.40 -6.50 20.30
N GLN A 293 20.09 -7.41 19.62
CA GLN A 293 20.92 -8.43 20.27
C GLN A 293 22.02 -7.76 21.09
N LYS A 294 22.13 -8.09 22.39
CA LYS A 294 23.02 -7.40 23.34
C LYS A 294 24.44 -7.94 23.37
N ASP A 295 24.62 -9.21 23.01
CA ASP A 295 25.87 -9.95 23.20
C ASP A 295 26.95 -9.66 22.15
N ILE A 296 26.64 -8.83 21.15
CA ILE A 296 27.52 -8.52 20.03
C ILE A 296 28.22 -7.19 20.26
N LYS A 297 29.54 -7.21 20.15
CA LYS A 297 30.43 -6.03 20.28
C LYS A 297 31.34 -5.93 19.07
N GLY A 298 31.71 -4.71 18.72
CA GLY A 298 32.66 -4.44 17.64
C GLY A 298 32.00 -4.26 16.29
N GLU A 299 32.69 -4.67 15.25
CA GLU A 299 32.25 -4.63 13.86
C GLU A 299 31.29 -5.78 13.60
N ILE A 300 30.12 -5.46 13.06
CA ILE A 300 29.06 -6.44 12.77
C ILE A 300 29.11 -6.87 11.32
N VAL A 301 29.32 -5.91 10.40
CA VAL A 301 29.42 -6.16 8.95
C VAL A 301 30.60 -5.39 8.39
N HIS A 302 31.42 -6.06 7.58
CA HIS A 302 32.46 -5.47 6.75
C HIS A 302 32.18 -5.73 5.28
N ILE A 303 32.06 -4.69 4.48
CA ILE A 303 31.86 -4.77 3.04
C ILE A 303 33.12 -4.28 2.34
N SER A 304 33.93 -5.19 1.83
CA SER A 304 35.17 -4.90 1.08
C SER A 304 34.91 -4.81 -0.42
N SER A 305 33.92 -5.51 -0.91
CA SER A 305 33.46 -5.44 -2.31
C SER A 305 32.00 -5.91 -2.44
N PHE A 306 31.36 -5.53 -3.53
CA PHE A 306 29.98 -5.94 -3.84
C PHE A 306 29.78 -6.11 -5.35
N LYS A 307 28.77 -6.88 -5.75
CA LYS A 307 28.40 -7.07 -7.15
C LYS A 307 27.19 -6.22 -7.50
N ILE A 308 27.24 -5.57 -8.66
CA ILE A 308 26.13 -4.83 -9.28
C ILE A 308 25.78 -5.42 -10.64
N VAL A 309 24.59 -5.12 -11.13
CA VAL A 309 24.17 -5.43 -12.50
C VAL A 309 24.23 -4.15 -13.33
N LYS A 310 25.14 -4.11 -14.31
CA LYS A 310 25.24 -3.01 -15.28
C LYS A 310 25.20 -3.59 -16.69
N ASN A 311 24.29 -3.08 -17.54
CA ASN A 311 24.09 -3.59 -18.90
C ASN A 311 23.92 -5.13 -18.95
N HIS A 312 23.09 -5.69 -18.07
CA HIS A 312 22.85 -7.13 -17.94
C HIS A 312 24.08 -7.98 -17.59
N LYS A 313 25.19 -7.35 -17.17
CA LYS A 313 26.42 -8.05 -16.73
C LYS A 313 26.66 -7.78 -15.25
N SER A 314 27.12 -8.81 -14.54
CA SER A 314 27.59 -8.65 -13.16
C SER A 314 28.95 -7.98 -13.16
N VAL A 315 29.09 -6.89 -12.44
CA VAL A 315 30.34 -6.14 -12.26
C VAL A 315 30.62 -6.06 -10.78
N GLN A 316 31.86 -6.40 -10.38
CA GLN A 316 32.32 -6.27 -9.00
C GLN A 316 32.89 -4.87 -8.78
N LYS A 317 32.47 -4.23 -7.69
CA LYS A 317 33.00 -2.94 -7.22
C LYS A 317 33.66 -3.12 -5.87
N LYS A 318 34.70 -2.34 -5.61
CA LYS A 318 35.39 -2.28 -4.30
C LYS A 318 34.65 -1.29 -3.40
N ALA A 319 34.58 -1.62 -2.12
CA ALA A 319 34.12 -0.73 -1.06
C ALA A 319 35.03 -0.91 0.17
N ASN A 320 34.85 -0.09 1.15
CA ASN A 320 35.44 -0.27 2.49
C ASN A 320 34.44 0.30 3.50
N ILE A 321 33.46 -0.49 3.84
CA ILE A 321 32.38 -0.09 4.76
C ILE A 321 32.37 -1.05 5.93
N GLU A 322 32.68 -0.53 7.08
CA GLU A 322 32.50 -1.19 8.37
C GLU A 322 31.18 -0.72 8.97
N LEU A 323 30.36 -1.63 9.47
CA LEU A 323 29.13 -1.31 10.16
C LEU A 323 29.17 -1.88 11.57
N ARG A 324 29.08 -0.99 12.54
CA ARG A 324 29.12 -1.32 13.96
C ARG A 324 27.74 -1.21 14.58
N ARG A 325 27.62 -1.70 15.81
CA ARG A 325 26.40 -1.48 16.59
C ARG A 325 26.06 0.00 16.63
N ASN A 326 24.76 0.33 16.52
CA ASN A 326 24.25 1.69 16.51
C ASN A 326 24.68 2.52 15.29
N GLU A 327 25.03 1.85 14.17
CA GLU A 327 25.31 2.51 12.88
C GLU A 327 24.29 2.04 11.82
N HIS A 328 23.81 2.98 11.03
CA HIS A 328 22.82 2.76 9.99
C HIS A 328 23.40 3.11 8.62
N LEU A 329 23.36 2.16 7.70
CA LEU A 329 23.81 2.28 6.32
C LEU A 329 22.62 2.43 5.37
N LEU A 330 22.57 3.52 4.63
CA LEU A 330 21.65 3.68 3.50
C LEU A 330 22.32 3.23 2.20
N LEU A 331 21.71 2.26 1.53
CA LEU A 331 22.15 1.73 0.26
C LEU A 331 21.35 2.40 -0.86
N LYS A 332 22.04 3.13 -1.75
CA LYS A 332 21.45 3.91 -2.84
C LYS A 332 21.78 3.30 -4.20
N GLY A 333 21.01 3.66 -5.21
CA GLY A 333 21.23 3.29 -6.61
C GLY A 333 19.92 3.13 -7.37
N PRO A 334 19.94 3.18 -8.70
CA PRO A 334 18.78 3.04 -9.54
C PRO A 334 18.14 1.65 -9.43
N ASN A 335 16.89 1.54 -9.88
CA ASN A 335 16.20 0.25 -9.93
C ASN A 335 16.89 -0.70 -10.91
N GLY A 336 16.98 -1.98 -10.53
CA GLY A 336 17.64 -3.00 -11.36
C GLY A 336 19.15 -3.10 -11.21
N ILE A 337 19.82 -2.21 -10.45
CA ILE A 337 21.27 -2.29 -10.19
C ILE A 337 21.69 -3.48 -9.32
N GLY A 338 20.74 -4.13 -8.64
CA GLY A 338 20.99 -5.30 -7.80
C GLY A 338 20.92 -5.06 -6.29
N LYS A 339 20.24 -3.97 -5.82
CA LYS A 339 20.08 -3.66 -4.39
C LYS A 339 19.50 -4.84 -3.59
N SER A 340 18.34 -5.32 -3.98
CA SER A 340 17.66 -6.44 -3.29
C SER A 340 18.46 -7.74 -3.36
N THR A 341 19.16 -8.00 -4.48
CA THR A 341 20.03 -9.17 -4.63
C THR A 341 21.23 -9.11 -3.67
N LEU A 342 21.84 -7.92 -3.52
CA LEU A 342 22.91 -7.70 -2.56
C LEU A 342 22.42 -7.88 -1.12
N LEU A 343 21.29 -7.29 -0.76
CA LEU A 343 20.69 -7.45 0.57
C LEU A 343 20.36 -8.92 0.88
N GLU A 344 19.83 -9.65 -0.08
CA GLU A 344 19.55 -11.08 0.07
C GLU A 344 20.83 -11.90 0.28
N ALA A 345 21.87 -11.63 -0.50
CA ALA A 345 23.16 -12.30 -0.36
C ALA A 345 23.80 -12.00 1.01
N ILE A 346 23.71 -10.75 1.50
CA ILE A 346 24.16 -10.37 2.85
C ILE A 346 23.33 -11.12 3.90
N ALA A 347 22.01 -11.15 3.77
CA ALA A 347 21.13 -11.81 4.75
C ALA A 347 21.38 -13.34 4.84
N LYS A 348 21.80 -13.97 3.73
CA LYS A 348 22.18 -15.39 3.68
C LYS A 348 23.66 -15.65 4.04
N ASN A 349 24.44 -14.61 4.28
CA ASN A 349 25.90 -14.68 4.47
C ASN A 349 26.64 -15.30 3.26
N GLU A 350 26.14 -15.02 2.05
CA GLU A 350 26.67 -15.53 0.76
C GLU A 350 27.27 -14.40 -0.10
N ALA A 351 27.27 -13.15 0.38
CA ALA A 351 27.76 -12.01 -0.37
C ALA A 351 29.28 -12.01 -0.44
N GLU A 352 29.84 -12.16 -1.66
CA GLU A 352 31.28 -12.07 -1.87
C GLU A 352 31.81 -10.68 -1.45
N GLY A 353 32.87 -10.66 -0.66
CA GLY A 353 33.47 -9.43 -0.13
C GLY A 353 32.69 -8.80 1.02
N THR A 354 31.73 -9.52 1.61
CA THR A 354 31.05 -9.11 2.83
C THR A 354 31.31 -10.14 3.92
N GLU A 355 31.78 -9.67 5.05
CA GLU A 355 32.01 -10.47 6.25
C GLU A 355 31.05 -10.05 7.35
N ILE A 356 30.36 -11.01 7.94
CA ILE A 356 29.43 -10.79 9.05
C ILE A 356 29.97 -11.53 10.27
N ILE A 357 29.98 -10.86 11.41
CA ILE A 357 30.45 -11.48 12.66
C ILE A 357 29.61 -12.73 12.99
N SER A 358 30.30 -13.80 13.45
CA SER A 358 29.61 -15.03 13.81
C SER A 358 28.67 -14.84 15.00
N GLY A 359 27.49 -15.51 14.97
CA GLY A 359 26.51 -15.46 16.04
C GLY A 359 25.58 -14.24 16.00
N VAL A 360 25.68 -13.36 14.98
CA VAL A 360 24.72 -12.28 14.84
C VAL A 360 23.37 -12.81 14.34
N ASN A 361 22.31 -12.40 14.99
CA ASN A 361 20.93 -12.65 14.55
C ASN A 361 20.55 -11.62 13.48
N ILE A 362 20.21 -12.09 12.28
CA ILE A 362 19.86 -11.23 11.14
C ILE A 362 18.33 -11.16 11.02
N GLY A 363 17.78 -9.95 11.13
CA GLY A 363 16.38 -9.66 10.83
C GLY A 363 16.28 -9.10 9.42
N TYR A 364 15.50 -9.75 8.54
CA TYR A 364 15.36 -9.31 7.15
C TYR A 364 13.90 -9.04 6.78
N TYR A 365 13.63 -7.80 6.42
CA TYR A 365 12.38 -7.36 5.81
C TYR A 365 12.56 -7.30 4.29
N ARG A 366 11.88 -8.16 3.56
CA ARG A 366 11.88 -8.15 2.09
C ARG A 366 10.63 -7.50 1.55
N GLN A 367 10.77 -6.77 0.48
CA GLN A 367 9.67 -6.13 -0.24
C GLN A 367 8.61 -7.14 -0.71
N ASP A 368 9.01 -8.33 -1.15
CA ASP A 368 8.12 -9.40 -1.67
C ASP A 368 7.57 -10.33 -0.58
N PHE A 369 7.88 -10.08 0.70
CA PHE A 369 7.50 -10.90 1.85
C PHE A 369 7.90 -12.38 1.75
N SER A 370 8.85 -12.75 0.89
CA SER A 370 9.27 -14.15 0.71
C SER A 370 9.99 -14.73 1.96
N THR A 371 10.31 -13.91 2.95
CA THR A 371 10.72 -14.35 4.30
C THR A 371 9.58 -14.94 5.12
N LEU A 372 8.33 -14.75 4.68
CA LEU A 372 7.13 -15.33 5.28
C LEU A 372 6.71 -16.59 4.51
N ASN A 373 6.31 -17.64 5.23
CA ASN A 373 5.68 -18.80 4.60
C ASN A 373 4.18 -18.56 4.46
N PHE A 374 3.69 -18.39 3.25
CA PHE A 374 2.31 -18.02 2.94
C PHE A 374 1.27 -19.09 3.32
N GLU A 375 1.69 -20.36 3.48
CA GLU A 375 0.82 -21.44 3.95
C GLU A 375 0.70 -21.50 5.49
N ASP A 376 1.57 -20.82 6.22
CA ASP A 376 1.47 -20.75 7.67
C ASP A 376 0.38 -19.77 8.11
N THR A 377 -0.25 -20.04 9.25
CA THR A 377 -1.05 -19.02 9.94
C THR A 377 -0.13 -17.95 10.52
N VAL A 378 -0.67 -16.76 10.76
CA VAL A 378 0.07 -15.68 11.41
C VAL A 378 0.61 -16.15 12.76
N TYR A 379 -0.21 -16.84 13.57
CA TYR A 379 0.21 -17.40 14.85
C TYR A 379 1.44 -18.30 14.69
N LYS A 380 1.41 -19.25 13.77
CA LYS A 380 2.52 -20.19 13.54
C LYS A 380 3.80 -19.47 13.07
N SER A 381 3.65 -18.46 12.21
CA SER A 381 4.77 -17.64 11.74
C SER A 381 5.43 -16.83 12.87
N LEU A 382 4.64 -16.25 13.78
CA LEU A 382 5.16 -15.51 14.92
C LEU A 382 5.77 -16.43 15.96
N SER A 383 5.16 -17.59 16.25
CA SER A 383 5.67 -18.57 17.21
C SER A 383 7.05 -19.10 16.85
N ARG A 384 7.36 -19.27 15.55
CA ARG A 384 8.69 -19.73 15.09
C ARG A 384 9.84 -18.78 15.44
N VAL A 385 9.56 -17.51 15.65
CA VAL A 385 10.59 -16.50 15.94
C VAL A 385 10.51 -15.96 17.37
N SER A 386 9.60 -16.50 18.17
CA SER A 386 9.26 -16.02 19.52
C SER A 386 9.80 -16.92 20.62
N GLU A 387 10.90 -17.64 20.36
CA GLU A 387 11.46 -18.60 21.34
C GLU A 387 11.80 -17.99 22.71
N LYS A 388 12.16 -16.71 22.73
CA LYS A 388 12.49 -15.96 23.95
C LYS A 388 11.28 -15.33 24.66
N HIS A 389 10.09 -15.40 24.05
CA HIS A 389 8.89 -14.72 24.54
C HIS A 389 7.79 -15.71 24.93
N SER A 390 7.06 -15.43 26.00
CA SER A 390 5.84 -16.16 26.31
C SER A 390 4.75 -15.91 25.24
N GLU A 391 3.80 -16.83 25.11
CA GLU A 391 2.68 -16.66 24.19
C GLU A 391 1.90 -15.37 24.48
N GLU A 392 1.73 -15.00 25.73
CA GLU A 392 1.06 -13.77 26.14
C GLU A 392 1.83 -12.53 25.64
N ALA A 393 3.15 -12.50 25.79
CA ALA A 393 4.01 -11.42 25.33
C ALA A 393 3.96 -11.31 23.79
N MET A 394 4.04 -12.42 23.07
CA MET A 394 3.91 -12.47 21.61
C MET A 394 2.55 -11.90 21.15
N ARG A 395 1.44 -12.32 21.76
CA ARG A 395 0.10 -11.82 21.44
C ARG A 395 -0.05 -10.33 21.75
N LYS A 396 0.54 -9.85 22.84
CA LYS A 396 0.55 -8.43 23.21
C LYS A 396 1.31 -7.57 22.21
N ILE A 397 2.47 -8.05 21.76
CA ILE A 397 3.26 -7.38 20.69
C ILE A 397 2.45 -7.37 19.39
N ALA A 398 1.92 -8.51 18.95
CA ALA A 398 1.11 -8.62 17.74
C ALA A 398 -0.12 -7.69 17.77
N ALA A 399 -0.81 -7.60 18.90
CA ALA A 399 -1.94 -6.68 19.08
C ALA A 399 -1.53 -5.20 18.92
N GLY A 400 -0.29 -4.85 19.27
CA GLY A 400 0.29 -3.53 19.01
C GLY A 400 0.41 -3.20 17.51
N PHE A 401 0.59 -4.22 16.68
CA PHE A 401 0.62 -4.14 15.21
C PHE A 401 -0.74 -4.41 14.56
N LEU A 402 -1.84 -4.27 15.31
CA LEU A 402 -3.21 -4.52 14.84
C LEU A 402 -3.49 -5.98 14.45
N ILE A 403 -2.62 -6.90 14.85
CA ILE A 403 -2.74 -8.34 14.62
C ILE A 403 -3.36 -8.97 15.87
N ALA A 404 -4.68 -9.12 15.89
CA ALA A 404 -5.41 -9.70 17.01
C ALA A 404 -6.60 -10.52 16.51
N GLY A 405 -7.16 -11.36 17.38
CA GLY A 405 -8.36 -12.14 17.10
C GLY A 405 -8.22 -13.03 15.86
N ASP A 406 -9.13 -12.83 14.93
CA ASP A 406 -9.27 -13.66 13.70
C ASP A 406 -8.02 -13.61 12.81
N ILE A 407 -7.28 -12.48 12.81
CA ILE A 407 -6.07 -12.33 12.01
C ILE A 407 -5.00 -13.35 12.41
N MET A 408 -4.90 -13.68 13.69
CA MET A 408 -3.91 -14.65 14.18
C MET A 408 -4.11 -16.06 13.59
N SER A 409 -5.35 -16.45 13.29
CA SER A 409 -5.69 -17.75 12.71
C SER A 409 -5.69 -17.76 11.18
N THR A 410 -5.62 -16.58 10.55
CA THR A 410 -5.61 -16.43 9.09
C THR A 410 -4.28 -16.88 8.50
N LYS A 411 -4.29 -17.51 7.32
CA LYS A 411 -3.07 -17.81 6.56
C LYS A 411 -2.43 -16.51 6.07
N ILE A 412 -1.11 -16.46 6.08
CA ILE A 412 -0.36 -15.29 5.60
C ILE A 412 -0.67 -14.98 4.12
N GLY A 413 -0.90 -16.03 3.31
CA GLY A 413 -1.28 -15.86 1.91
C GLY A 413 -2.55 -15.05 1.70
N ASP A 414 -3.51 -15.17 2.62
CA ASP A 414 -4.83 -14.52 2.54
C ASP A 414 -4.84 -13.08 3.09
N LEU A 415 -3.72 -12.63 3.67
CA LEU A 415 -3.57 -11.27 4.18
C LEU A 415 -3.34 -10.26 3.06
N SER A 416 -3.81 -9.03 3.27
CA SER A 416 -3.40 -7.91 2.40
C SER A 416 -1.89 -7.65 2.52
N GLU A 417 -1.30 -7.02 1.49
CA GLU A 417 0.14 -6.69 1.49
C GLU A 417 0.53 -5.83 2.71
N GLY A 418 -0.31 -4.86 3.08
CA GLY A 418 -0.10 -4.06 4.29
C GLY A 418 -0.11 -4.89 5.58
N GLN A 419 -1.01 -5.88 5.69
CA GLN A 419 -1.06 -6.78 6.84
C GLN A 419 0.18 -7.69 6.87
N LYS A 420 0.64 -8.20 5.71
CA LYS A 420 1.89 -8.96 5.60
C LYS A 420 3.08 -8.14 6.10
N GLY A 421 3.13 -6.84 5.73
CA GLY A 421 4.14 -5.91 6.22
C GLY A 421 4.14 -5.77 7.74
N LEU A 422 2.96 -5.64 8.36
CA LEU A 422 2.83 -5.56 9.82
C LEU A 422 3.24 -6.88 10.50
N VAL A 423 2.92 -8.04 9.90
CA VAL A 423 3.40 -9.35 10.38
C VAL A 423 4.92 -9.42 10.31
N ALA A 424 5.53 -8.95 9.21
CA ALA A 424 6.99 -8.93 9.07
C ALA A 424 7.65 -8.04 10.14
N PHE A 425 7.13 -6.83 10.41
CA PHE A 425 7.63 -5.99 11.51
C PHE A 425 7.45 -6.64 12.87
N THR A 426 6.32 -7.29 13.12
CA THR A 426 6.09 -8.02 14.38
C THR A 426 7.14 -9.11 14.58
N ARG A 427 7.52 -9.84 13.52
CA ARG A 427 8.59 -10.84 13.56
C ARG A 427 9.94 -10.22 13.91
N LEU A 428 10.28 -9.06 13.31
CA LEU A 428 11.53 -8.37 13.62
C LEU A 428 11.63 -7.97 15.10
N VAL A 429 10.52 -7.50 15.69
CA VAL A 429 10.48 -7.19 17.12
C VAL A 429 10.73 -8.45 17.99
N LEU A 430 10.13 -9.58 17.59
CA LEU A 430 10.29 -10.85 18.31
C LEU A 430 11.65 -11.51 18.12
N GLN A 431 12.32 -11.27 16.98
CA GLN A 431 13.63 -11.83 16.64
C GLN A 431 14.78 -11.16 17.39
N GLU A 432 14.62 -9.90 17.82
CA GLU A 432 15.69 -9.11 18.46
C GLU A 432 17.00 -9.14 17.66
N PRO A 433 17.01 -8.66 16.39
CA PRO A 433 18.16 -8.81 15.51
C PRO A 433 19.36 -7.97 15.98
N GLY A 434 20.59 -8.47 15.74
CA GLY A 434 21.82 -7.69 15.86
C GLY A 434 22.13 -6.91 14.60
N LEU A 435 21.73 -7.46 13.43
CA LEU A 435 21.78 -6.83 12.13
C LEU A 435 20.36 -6.80 11.54
N LEU A 436 19.87 -5.59 11.25
CA LEU A 436 18.57 -5.35 10.62
C LEU A 436 18.76 -4.98 9.16
N ILE A 437 18.17 -5.73 8.25
CA ILE A 437 18.19 -5.49 6.80
C ILE A 437 16.78 -5.16 6.35
N LEU A 438 16.58 -4.00 5.70
CA LEU A 438 15.29 -3.51 5.27
C LEU A 438 15.30 -3.16 3.77
N ASP A 439 14.51 -3.88 2.99
CA ASP A 439 14.33 -3.65 1.56
C ASP A 439 12.97 -3.03 1.30
N GLU A 440 12.94 -1.72 1.03
CA GLU A 440 11.76 -0.89 0.80
C GLU A 440 10.65 -1.09 1.85
N PRO A 441 10.93 -0.85 3.15
CA PRO A 441 10.02 -1.19 4.24
C PRO A 441 8.75 -0.35 4.31
N THR A 442 8.62 0.69 3.50
CA THR A 442 7.44 1.55 3.41
C THR A 442 6.44 1.09 2.35
N ASN A 443 6.87 0.23 1.41
CA ASN A 443 6.00 -0.26 0.36
C ASN A 443 4.84 -1.06 0.96
N HIS A 444 3.62 -0.82 0.46
CA HIS A 444 2.37 -1.44 0.92
C HIS A 444 1.94 -1.11 2.36
N ILE A 445 2.74 -0.33 3.11
CA ILE A 445 2.40 0.10 4.46
C ILE A 445 1.51 1.35 4.41
N ASN A 446 0.44 1.36 5.21
CA ASN A 446 -0.41 2.54 5.34
C ASN A 446 0.43 3.73 5.83
N PHE A 447 0.32 4.87 5.14
CA PHE A 447 1.09 6.09 5.42
C PHE A 447 1.03 6.56 6.88
N ARG A 448 -0.07 6.25 7.61
CA ARG A 448 -0.23 6.56 9.04
C ARG A 448 0.71 5.77 9.95
N HIS A 449 1.16 4.59 9.51
CA HIS A 449 2.10 3.77 10.26
C HIS A 449 3.55 4.19 10.02
N ILE A 450 3.84 4.82 8.88
CA ILE A 450 5.19 5.19 8.45
C ILE A 450 5.93 6.05 9.50
N PRO A 451 5.33 7.10 10.11
CA PRO A 451 6.01 7.89 11.14
C PRO A 451 6.40 7.06 12.38
N ILE A 452 5.54 6.12 12.78
CA ILE A 452 5.80 5.25 13.95
C ILE A 452 6.92 4.26 13.65
N ILE A 453 6.93 3.71 12.43
CA ILE A 453 8.01 2.81 11.97
C ILE A 453 9.33 3.58 11.87
N ALA A 454 9.32 4.79 11.28
CA ALA A 454 10.51 5.63 11.21
C ALA A 454 11.10 5.94 12.58
N GLU A 455 10.24 6.27 13.57
CA GLU A 455 10.67 6.51 14.95
C GLU A 455 11.28 5.26 15.59
N ALA A 456 10.68 4.08 15.37
CA ALA A 456 11.21 2.82 15.88
C ALA A 456 12.57 2.48 15.26
N LEU A 457 12.74 2.70 13.94
CA LEU A 457 14.01 2.50 13.24
C LEU A 457 15.07 3.54 13.67
N ASN A 458 14.67 4.79 13.88
CA ASN A 458 15.58 5.83 14.36
C ASN A 458 16.15 5.51 15.76
N LYS A 459 15.36 4.84 16.61
CA LYS A 459 15.74 4.42 17.95
C LYS A 459 16.45 3.06 18.00
N TYR A 460 16.55 2.35 16.88
CA TYR A 460 17.20 1.06 16.84
C TYR A 460 18.69 1.18 17.10
N ASP A 461 19.21 0.41 18.07
CA ASP A 461 20.59 0.46 18.55
C ASP A 461 21.48 -0.69 18.05
N GLY A 462 20.98 -1.56 17.16
CA GLY A 462 21.76 -2.54 16.41
C GLY A 462 22.39 -1.94 15.15
N ALA A 463 23.02 -2.78 14.32
CA ALA A 463 23.44 -2.40 12.98
C ALA A 463 22.26 -2.48 12.00
N MET A 464 22.11 -1.52 11.11
CA MET A 464 21.03 -1.50 10.13
C MET A 464 21.53 -1.22 8.72
N ILE A 465 21.05 -1.98 7.74
CA ILE A 465 21.19 -1.70 6.30
C ILE A 465 19.79 -1.47 5.74
N ILE A 466 19.58 -0.33 5.11
CA ILE A 466 18.25 0.05 4.58
C ILE A 466 18.33 0.49 3.13
N VAL A 467 17.35 0.06 2.34
CA VAL A 467 17.02 0.60 1.01
C VAL A 467 15.66 1.24 1.09
N SER A 468 15.52 2.48 0.67
CA SER A 468 14.24 3.15 0.51
C SER A 468 14.34 4.29 -0.51
N HIS A 469 13.26 4.49 -1.27
CA HIS A 469 13.10 5.57 -2.24
C HIS A 469 12.21 6.70 -1.72
N VAL A 470 11.71 6.63 -0.49
CA VAL A 470 10.84 7.64 0.12
C VAL A 470 11.67 8.65 0.93
N PRO A 471 11.88 9.89 0.42
CA PRO A 471 12.74 10.89 1.06
C PRO A 471 12.28 11.23 2.48
N ASP A 472 11.00 11.55 2.66
CA ASP A 472 10.39 11.92 3.94
C ASP A 472 10.54 10.84 5.03
N PHE A 473 10.67 9.58 4.62
CA PHE A 473 10.89 8.48 5.53
C PHE A 473 12.36 8.42 5.95
N ILE A 474 13.28 8.54 4.99
CA ILE A 474 14.72 8.51 5.24
C ILE A 474 15.18 9.70 6.10
N GLU A 475 14.61 10.90 5.89
CA GLU A 475 14.92 12.09 6.68
C GLU A 475 14.59 11.93 8.18
N LYS A 476 13.64 11.06 8.53
CA LYS A 476 13.24 10.76 9.91
C LYS A 476 14.09 9.68 10.59
N ILE A 477 14.98 9.05 9.84
CA ILE A 477 15.82 7.95 10.33
C ILE A 477 17.27 8.44 10.36
N ARG A 478 17.98 8.15 11.44
CA ARG A 478 19.41 8.40 11.50
C ARG A 478 20.13 7.51 10.49
N ILE A 479 20.91 8.13 9.61
CA ILE A 479 21.77 7.47 8.65
C ILE A 479 23.20 7.93 8.91
N ASP A 480 24.08 6.98 9.24
CA ASP A 480 25.48 7.26 9.59
C ASP A 480 26.42 7.05 8.39
N LYS A 481 26.04 6.14 7.48
CA LYS A 481 26.85 5.76 6.31
C LYS A 481 25.98 5.64 5.06
N PHE A 482 26.64 5.84 3.91
CA PHE A 482 26.00 5.72 2.60
C PHE A 482 26.83 4.83 1.70
N LEU A 483 26.19 3.95 0.95
CA LEU A 483 26.79 3.20 -0.14
C LEU A 483 25.96 3.43 -1.40
N ASP A 484 26.55 4.14 -2.36
CA ASP A 484 25.98 4.33 -3.67
C ASP A 484 26.49 3.25 -4.62
N LEU A 485 25.62 2.38 -5.10
CA LEU A 485 25.98 1.28 -5.99
C LEU A 485 26.33 1.76 -7.40
N GLU A 486 25.95 2.98 -7.78
CA GLU A 486 26.24 3.54 -9.10
C GLU A 486 27.66 4.10 -9.18
N ASN A 487 28.18 4.67 -8.10
CA ASN A 487 29.53 5.26 -7.98
C ASN A 487 30.54 4.27 -7.30
#